data_401dd28ffcf0364e6570f42a30194973
#
_entry.id   401dd28ffcf0364e6570f42a30194973
#
_cell.length_a   1.000
_cell.length_b   1.000
_cell.length_c   1.000
_cell.angle_alpha   90.00
_cell.angle_beta   90.00
_cell.angle_gamma   90.00
#
_symmetry.space_group_name_H-M   'P 1'
#
loop_
_entity.id
_entity.type
_entity.pdbx_description
1 polymer ?
#
loop_
_entity_poly.entity_id
_entity_poly.type
_entity_poly.pdbx_seq_one_letter_code
_entity_poly.pdbx_strand_id
1 'polypeptide(L)'
;MAVSICPTITADSAEEYRAQMERVEPFATRIHVDVADGRFAPRQLVNFDQIWWRGNRSIDLHVMYQRPLEHAEIILALQPRLVIVHAEAEGNFLNFSKHLRNNGIEVGVALLPRTPVETVKPALEYVDHVLIFSGNLGYQGGSEADLSLLSKVDQIRALKPTVEIGWDGGVNDQNIAQIAHAGVDVINTGSFVQRAEHPRDAYAALLEAVVSEVHG
;
A
#
# COMPACT_ATOMS: atom_id res chain seq x y z
N MET A 1 4.12 18.16 1.67
CA MET A 1 2.99 17.64 2.50
C MET A 1 3.58 16.77 3.59
N ALA A 2 2.90 16.58 4.71
CA ALA A 2 3.39 15.66 5.75
C ALA A 2 3.27 14.22 5.23
N VAL A 3 4.32 13.40 5.42
CA VAL A 3 4.33 11.99 5.07
C VAL A 3 3.33 11.22 5.93
N SER A 4 2.55 10.34 5.34
CA SER A 4 1.62 9.45 6.04
C SER A 4 2.27 8.08 6.26
N ILE A 5 2.29 7.60 7.50
CA ILE A 5 2.75 6.25 7.81
C ILE A 5 1.52 5.35 7.98
N CYS A 6 1.43 4.27 7.19
CA CYS A 6 0.31 3.34 7.18
C CYS A 6 0.76 1.97 7.69
N PRO A 7 0.30 1.55 8.87
CA PRO A 7 0.48 0.17 9.30
C PRO A 7 -0.19 -0.80 8.30
N THR A 8 0.52 -1.89 7.96
CA THR A 8 0.06 -2.89 6.99
C THR A 8 -0.47 -4.13 7.70
N ILE A 9 -1.60 -4.63 7.20
CA ILE A 9 -2.19 -5.91 7.56
C ILE A 9 -1.92 -6.89 6.42
N THR A 10 -1.14 -7.95 6.68
CA THR A 10 -0.84 -9.02 5.73
C THR A 10 -1.10 -10.35 6.43
N ALA A 11 -2.28 -10.89 6.28
CA ALA A 11 -2.75 -12.07 7.01
C ALA A 11 -3.20 -13.19 6.06
N ASP A 12 -2.99 -14.45 6.43
CA ASP A 12 -3.43 -15.62 5.66
C ASP A 12 -4.72 -16.25 6.19
N SER A 13 -5.23 -15.75 7.31
CA SER A 13 -6.48 -16.20 7.93
C SER A 13 -7.26 -15.04 8.53
N ALA A 14 -8.58 -15.20 8.67
CA ALA A 14 -9.45 -14.21 9.30
C ALA A 14 -9.09 -13.98 10.79
N GLU A 15 -8.54 -14.99 11.46
CA GLU A 15 -8.06 -14.86 12.84
C GLU A 15 -6.82 -13.97 12.92
N GLU A 16 -5.84 -14.21 12.05
CA GLU A 16 -4.63 -13.39 11.97
C GLU A 16 -4.97 -11.94 11.53
N TYR A 17 -5.87 -11.77 10.56
CA TYR A 17 -6.37 -10.46 10.15
C TYR A 17 -6.92 -9.68 11.33
N ARG A 18 -7.79 -10.31 12.12
CA ARG A 18 -8.37 -9.71 13.33
C ARG A 18 -7.29 -9.31 14.32
N ALA A 19 -6.36 -10.23 14.62
CA ALA A 19 -5.28 -9.98 15.57
C ALA A 19 -4.40 -8.80 15.13
N GLN A 20 -4.02 -8.73 13.84
CA GLN A 20 -3.24 -7.63 13.30
C GLN A 20 -4.02 -6.30 13.31
N MET A 21 -5.31 -6.32 12.98
CA MET A 21 -6.16 -5.14 13.00
C MET A 21 -6.30 -4.58 14.43
N GLU A 22 -6.56 -5.43 15.42
CA GLU A 22 -6.68 -5.03 16.83
C GLU A 22 -5.39 -4.40 17.39
N ARG A 23 -4.23 -4.77 16.86
CA ARG A 23 -2.94 -4.20 17.24
C ARG A 23 -2.75 -2.76 16.75
N VAL A 24 -3.25 -2.41 15.57
CA VAL A 24 -2.97 -1.10 14.93
C VAL A 24 -4.16 -0.13 14.98
N GLU A 25 -5.39 -0.63 14.99
CA GLU A 25 -6.61 0.20 15.01
C GLU A 25 -6.63 1.24 16.15
N PRO A 26 -6.11 0.99 17.37
CA PRO A 26 -6.15 1.97 18.45
C PRO A 26 -5.40 3.28 18.18
N PHE A 27 -4.48 3.32 17.22
CA PHE A 27 -3.66 4.51 16.94
C PHE A 27 -3.57 4.89 15.46
N ALA A 28 -3.83 3.96 14.53
CA ALA A 28 -3.77 4.22 13.09
C ALA A 28 -5.10 4.74 12.57
N THR A 29 -5.10 5.84 11.82
CA THR A 29 -6.28 6.38 11.13
C THR A 29 -6.36 5.90 9.68
N ARG A 30 -5.20 5.64 9.05
CA ARG A 30 -5.05 5.08 7.72
C ARG A 30 -4.33 3.73 7.85
N ILE A 31 -4.86 2.69 7.24
CA ILE A 31 -4.36 1.32 7.33
C ILE A 31 -4.28 0.73 5.93
N HIS A 32 -3.17 0.09 5.62
CA HIS A 32 -2.97 -0.64 4.38
C HIS A 32 -3.34 -2.11 4.60
N VAL A 33 -4.19 -2.67 3.73
CA VAL A 33 -4.67 -4.05 3.84
C VAL A 33 -4.31 -4.82 2.58
N ASP A 34 -3.53 -5.88 2.73
CA ASP A 34 -3.15 -6.79 1.67
C ASP A 34 -4.16 -7.92 1.49
N VAL A 35 -4.59 -8.16 0.25
CA VAL A 35 -5.33 -9.35 -0.16
C VAL A 35 -4.64 -10.01 -1.36
N ALA A 36 -4.59 -11.34 -1.41
CA ALA A 36 -3.91 -12.06 -2.49
C ALA A 36 -4.63 -13.36 -2.84
N ASP A 37 -4.70 -13.67 -4.15
CA ASP A 37 -5.39 -14.84 -4.70
C ASP A 37 -4.52 -16.12 -4.78
N GLY A 38 -3.23 -16.03 -4.42
CA GLY A 38 -2.28 -17.14 -4.56
C GLY A 38 -1.91 -17.48 -6.02
N ARG A 39 -2.34 -16.63 -6.98
CA ARG A 39 -2.01 -16.76 -8.43
C ARG A 39 -1.08 -15.64 -8.87
N PHE A 40 -1.41 -14.41 -8.56
CA PHE A 40 -0.55 -13.25 -8.78
C PHE A 40 0.62 -13.25 -7.77
N ALA A 41 0.31 -13.38 -6.49
CA ALA A 41 1.28 -13.58 -5.43
C ALA A 41 1.48 -15.09 -5.18
N PRO A 42 2.70 -15.55 -4.78
CA PRO A 42 2.96 -16.98 -4.55
C PRO A 42 2.24 -17.53 -3.31
N ARG A 43 1.69 -16.66 -2.46
CA ARG A 43 0.92 -17.02 -1.26
C ARG A 43 -0.46 -16.43 -1.34
N GLN A 44 -1.46 -17.21 -0.98
CA GLN A 44 -2.82 -16.72 -0.75
C GLN A 44 -2.89 -16.03 0.61
N LEU A 45 -3.53 -14.86 0.63
CA LEU A 45 -3.89 -14.13 1.85
C LEU A 45 -5.41 -14.18 2.05
N VAL A 46 -5.89 -13.48 3.07
CA VAL A 46 -7.32 -13.25 3.27
C VAL A 46 -7.95 -12.69 1.99
N ASN A 47 -9.18 -13.08 1.74
CA ASN A 47 -9.97 -12.61 0.62
C ASN A 47 -10.99 -11.55 1.07
N PHE A 48 -11.77 -11.00 0.14
CA PHE A 48 -12.64 -9.86 0.38
C PHE A 48 -13.78 -10.12 1.38
N ASP A 49 -14.21 -11.35 1.58
CA ASP A 49 -15.26 -11.72 2.54
C ASP A 49 -14.73 -11.98 3.97
N GLN A 50 -13.42 -12.01 4.14
CA GLN A 50 -12.76 -12.20 5.43
C GLN A 50 -12.27 -10.88 6.06
N ILE A 51 -12.23 -9.80 5.28
CA ILE A 51 -11.76 -8.49 5.75
C ILE A 51 -12.91 -7.59 6.19
N TRP A 52 -12.62 -6.74 7.16
CA TRP A 52 -13.55 -5.75 7.70
C TRP A 52 -12.79 -4.61 8.36
N TRP A 53 -13.43 -3.47 8.50
CA TRP A 53 -12.92 -2.34 9.28
C TRP A 53 -14.06 -1.51 9.84
N ARG A 54 -13.74 -0.67 10.84
CA ARG A 54 -14.72 0.25 11.39
C ARG A 54 -14.79 1.53 10.54
N GLY A 55 -15.99 2.10 10.39
CA GLY A 55 -16.30 3.18 9.46
C GLY A 55 -15.52 4.49 9.63
N ASN A 56 -14.71 4.65 10.67
CA ASN A 56 -13.86 5.83 10.88
C ASN A 56 -12.39 5.62 10.46
N ARG A 57 -12.08 4.52 9.77
CA ARG A 57 -10.74 4.22 9.24
C ARG A 57 -10.66 4.44 7.75
N SER A 58 -9.56 5.06 7.31
CA SER A 58 -9.18 5.12 5.90
C SER A 58 -8.45 3.83 5.53
N ILE A 59 -8.98 3.07 4.60
CA ILE A 59 -8.37 1.81 4.16
C ILE A 59 -7.83 1.95 2.74
N ASP A 60 -6.55 1.64 2.60
CA ASP A 60 -5.88 1.43 1.33
C ASP A 60 -5.83 -0.08 1.06
N LEU A 61 -6.66 -0.56 0.16
CA LEU A 61 -6.79 -1.98 -0.17
C LEU A 61 -5.83 -2.35 -1.30
N HIS A 62 -4.80 -3.12 -1.00
CA HIS A 62 -3.81 -3.59 -1.97
C HIS A 62 -4.17 -4.99 -2.47
N VAL A 63 -4.55 -5.06 -3.73
CA VAL A 63 -5.12 -6.25 -4.37
C VAL A 63 -4.07 -6.94 -5.23
N MET A 64 -3.42 -7.97 -4.69
CA MET A 64 -2.45 -8.82 -5.36
C MET A 64 -3.15 -10.01 -6.03
N TYR A 65 -4.06 -9.69 -6.97
CA TYR A 65 -4.84 -10.66 -7.72
C TYR A 65 -4.42 -10.68 -9.19
N GLN A 66 -4.44 -11.86 -9.80
CA GLN A 66 -4.17 -11.97 -11.24
C GLN A 66 -5.23 -11.23 -12.07
N ARG A 67 -6.51 -11.29 -11.65
CA ARG A 67 -7.65 -10.67 -12.32
C ARG A 67 -8.49 -9.82 -11.37
N PRO A 68 -7.98 -8.68 -10.89
CA PRO A 68 -8.67 -7.87 -9.88
C PRO A 68 -10.03 -7.34 -10.36
N LEU A 69 -10.22 -7.16 -11.66
CA LEU A 69 -11.46 -6.64 -12.25
C LEU A 69 -12.67 -7.54 -12.00
N GLU A 70 -12.45 -8.86 -11.90
CA GLU A 70 -13.51 -9.84 -11.64
C GLU A 70 -14.14 -9.67 -10.24
N HIS A 71 -13.50 -8.86 -9.38
CA HIS A 71 -13.90 -8.62 -7.98
C HIS A 71 -14.42 -7.19 -7.75
N ALA A 72 -14.68 -6.41 -8.80
CA ALA A 72 -15.06 -5.00 -8.67
C ALA A 72 -16.28 -4.79 -7.76
N GLU A 73 -17.31 -5.62 -7.88
CA GLU A 73 -18.56 -5.47 -7.12
C GLU A 73 -18.37 -5.72 -5.61
N ILE A 74 -17.57 -6.70 -5.21
CA ILE A 74 -17.29 -6.92 -3.79
C ILE A 74 -16.38 -5.81 -3.24
N ILE A 75 -15.45 -5.30 -4.03
CA ILE A 75 -14.60 -4.14 -3.65
C ILE A 75 -15.48 -2.90 -3.45
N LEU A 76 -16.45 -2.65 -4.34
CA LEU A 76 -17.40 -1.57 -4.18
C LEU A 76 -18.26 -1.72 -2.92
N ALA A 77 -18.68 -2.93 -2.58
CA ALA A 77 -19.45 -3.18 -1.36
C ALA A 77 -18.66 -2.91 -0.07
N LEU A 78 -17.34 -3.12 -0.09
CA LEU A 78 -16.44 -2.85 1.03
C LEU A 78 -16.19 -1.36 1.27
N GLN A 79 -16.30 -0.52 0.21
CA GLN A 79 -16.08 0.94 0.30
C GLN A 79 -14.70 1.31 0.91
N PRO A 80 -13.57 0.78 0.43
CA PRO A 80 -12.26 1.28 0.83
C PRO A 80 -12.06 2.72 0.34
N ARG A 81 -11.15 3.47 0.96
CA ARG A 81 -10.75 4.79 0.47
C ARG A 81 -10.02 4.68 -0.87
N LEU A 82 -9.07 3.76 -0.95
CA LEU A 82 -8.18 3.57 -2.09
C LEU A 82 -8.10 2.08 -2.42
N VAL A 83 -8.10 1.75 -3.70
CA VAL A 83 -7.82 0.40 -4.22
C VAL A 83 -6.57 0.43 -5.06
N ILE A 84 -5.58 -0.35 -4.71
CA ILE A 84 -4.29 -0.45 -5.41
C ILE A 84 -4.21 -1.82 -6.08
N VAL A 85 -4.03 -1.84 -7.41
CA VAL A 85 -3.79 -3.07 -8.19
C VAL A 85 -2.45 -3.00 -8.88
N HIS A 86 -1.83 -4.14 -9.16
CA HIS A 86 -0.55 -4.17 -9.85
C HIS A 86 -0.68 -3.86 -11.34
N ALA A 87 0.29 -3.13 -11.89
CA ALA A 87 0.37 -2.84 -13.32
C ALA A 87 0.51 -4.11 -14.17
N GLU A 88 1.00 -5.19 -13.58
CA GLU A 88 1.21 -6.51 -14.16
C GLU A 88 -0.03 -7.42 -14.09
N ALA A 89 -1.09 -6.98 -13.42
CA ALA A 89 -2.34 -7.74 -13.33
C ALA A 89 -3.08 -7.79 -14.67
N GLU A 90 -3.84 -8.85 -14.89
CA GLU A 90 -4.60 -9.06 -16.12
C GLU A 90 -5.90 -8.25 -16.11
N GLY A 91 -6.27 -7.74 -17.29
CA GLY A 91 -7.57 -7.10 -17.51
C GLY A 91 -7.48 -5.65 -17.97
N ASN A 92 -8.65 -5.00 -18.13
CA ASN A 92 -8.74 -3.62 -18.58
C ASN A 92 -8.71 -2.65 -17.39
N PHE A 93 -7.50 -2.28 -16.96
CA PHE A 93 -7.29 -1.36 -15.83
C PHE A 93 -8.06 -0.04 -15.98
N LEU A 94 -8.13 0.52 -17.20
CA LEU A 94 -8.82 1.78 -17.45
C LEU A 94 -10.33 1.70 -17.13
N ASN A 95 -10.98 0.62 -17.55
CA ASN A 95 -12.39 0.41 -17.26
C ASN A 95 -12.61 0.19 -15.76
N PHE A 96 -11.74 -0.56 -15.11
CA PHE A 96 -11.74 -0.77 -13.67
C PHE A 96 -11.61 0.55 -12.90
N SER A 97 -10.60 1.36 -13.24
CA SER A 97 -10.38 2.66 -12.61
C SER A 97 -11.60 3.58 -12.73
N LYS A 98 -12.16 3.69 -13.94
CA LYS A 98 -13.38 4.49 -14.17
C LYS A 98 -14.56 4.01 -13.33
N HIS A 99 -14.73 2.69 -13.23
CA HIS A 99 -15.83 2.09 -12.48
C HIS A 99 -15.71 2.39 -10.98
N LEU A 100 -14.55 2.21 -10.38
CA LEU A 100 -14.31 2.52 -8.95
C LEU A 100 -14.43 4.03 -8.66
N ARG A 101 -13.81 4.88 -9.48
CA ARG A 101 -13.84 6.34 -9.31
C ARG A 101 -15.26 6.92 -9.43
N ASN A 102 -16.09 6.40 -10.33
CA ASN A 102 -17.50 6.79 -10.45
C ASN A 102 -18.33 6.46 -9.19
N ASN A 103 -17.83 5.55 -8.35
CA ASN A 103 -18.41 5.17 -7.06
C ASN A 103 -17.68 5.78 -5.85
N GLY A 104 -16.80 6.78 -6.09
CA GLY A 104 -16.15 7.54 -5.03
C GLY A 104 -14.93 6.85 -4.41
N ILE A 105 -14.40 5.77 -5.00
CA ILE A 105 -13.21 5.06 -4.55
C ILE A 105 -12.00 5.57 -5.35
N GLU A 106 -10.94 5.97 -4.65
CA GLU A 106 -9.66 6.32 -5.27
C GLU A 106 -8.97 5.06 -5.82
N VAL A 107 -8.19 5.24 -6.89
CA VAL A 107 -7.51 4.14 -7.57
C VAL A 107 -6.00 4.35 -7.60
N GLY A 108 -5.28 3.34 -7.20
CA GLY A 108 -3.82 3.25 -7.26
C GLY A 108 -3.33 2.16 -8.20
N VAL A 109 -2.09 2.32 -8.64
CA VAL A 109 -1.37 1.29 -9.38
C VAL A 109 -0.05 0.98 -8.69
N ALA A 110 0.23 -0.30 -8.44
CA ALA A 110 1.49 -0.77 -7.89
C ALA A 110 2.45 -1.19 -9.00
N LEU A 111 3.73 -0.89 -8.80
CA LEU A 111 4.83 -1.27 -9.69
C LEU A 111 5.76 -2.25 -8.98
N LEU A 112 5.94 -3.42 -9.54
CA LEU A 112 6.99 -4.35 -9.10
C LEU A 112 8.38 -3.75 -9.32
N PRO A 113 9.43 -4.26 -8.63
CA PRO A 113 10.78 -3.70 -8.71
C PRO A 113 11.30 -3.52 -10.15
N ARG A 114 11.06 -4.50 -11.02
CA ARG A 114 11.54 -4.50 -12.41
C ARG A 114 10.62 -3.80 -13.41
N THR A 115 9.42 -3.39 -13.00
CA THR A 115 8.45 -2.75 -13.90
C THR A 115 8.81 -1.27 -14.09
N PRO A 116 9.05 -0.82 -15.33
CA PRO A 116 9.36 0.57 -15.61
C PRO A 116 8.18 1.50 -15.28
N VAL A 117 8.47 2.73 -14.85
CA VAL A 117 7.45 3.74 -14.55
C VAL A 117 6.60 4.08 -15.79
N GLU A 118 7.18 4.03 -16.98
CA GLU A 118 6.48 4.26 -18.24
C GLU A 118 5.29 3.33 -18.47
N THR A 119 5.29 2.15 -17.85
CA THR A 119 4.18 1.18 -17.94
C THR A 119 2.85 1.79 -17.47
N VAL A 120 2.87 2.68 -16.48
CA VAL A 120 1.66 3.32 -15.95
C VAL A 120 1.27 4.62 -16.66
N LYS A 121 2.14 5.15 -17.53
CA LYS A 121 1.90 6.41 -18.23
C LYS A 121 0.53 6.50 -18.92
N PRO A 122 0.02 5.47 -19.62
CA PRO A 122 -1.30 5.52 -20.26
C PRO A 122 -2.46 5.60 -19.26
N ALA A 123 -2.24 5.17 -18.02
CA ALA A 123 -3.26 5.10 -16.98
C ALA A 123 -3.19 6.27 -15.98
N LEU A 124 -2.12 7.07 -15.99
CA LEU A 124 -1.86 8.11 -14.98
C LEU A 124 -2.99 9.13 -14.81
N GLU A 125 -3.76 9.44 -15.86
CA GLU A 125 -4.92 10.32 -15.77
C GLU A 125 -6.01 9.76 -14.85
N TYR A 126 -6.07 8.43 -14.73
CA TYR A 126 -7.11 7.70 -14.02
C TYR A 126 -6.68 7.14 -12.68
N VAL A 127 -5.46 7.46 -12.21
CA VAL A 127 -4.94 7.01 -10.93
C VAL A 127 -4.68 8.18 -9.99
N ASP A 128 -4.95 7.96 -8.72
CA ASP A 128 -4.76 8.91 -7.64
C ASP A 128 -3.46 8.59 -6.85
N HIS A 129 -2.98 7.33 -6.97
CA HIS A 129 -1.86 6.81 -6.20
C HIS A 129 -0.97 5.88 -7.05
N VAL A 130 0.36 5.99 -6.92
CA VAL A 130 1.33 5.04 -7.49
C VAL A 130 2.15 4.44 -6.36
N LEU A 131 2.04 3.12 -6.19
CA LEU A 131 2.77 2.37 -5.17
C LEU A 131 4.07 1.80 -5.75
N ILE A 132 5.21 2.16 -5.17
CA ILE A 132 6.50 1.51 -5.43
C ILE A 132 6.60 0.31 -4.47
N PHE A 133 6.52 -0.90 -5.05
CA PHE A 133 6.58 -2.13 -4.28
C PHE A 133 8.02 -2.64 -4.19
N SER A 134 8.53 -2.76 -2.97
CA SER A 134 9.89 -3.23 -2.64
C SER A 134 9.86 -4.50 -1.78
N GLY A 135 8.68 -5.07 -1.57
CA GLY A 135 8.47 -6.22 -0.71
C GLY A 135 8.53 -7.57 -1.41
N ASN A 136 8.16 -8.60 -0.66
CA ASN A 136 7.88 -9.93 -1.17
C ASN A 136 6.37 -10.13 -1.28
N LEU A 137 5.84 -10.35 -2.50
CA LEU A 137 4.40 -10.51 -2.74
C LEU A 137 3.78 -11.59 -1.85
N GLY A 138 2.73 -11.23 -1.10
CA GLY A 138 1.98 -12.13 -0.23
C GLY A 138 2.68 -12.47 1.09
N TYR A 139 3.74 -11.75 1.47
CA TYR A 139 4.45 -11.97 2.74
C TYR A 139 4.57 -10.68 3.55
N GLN A 140 4.36 -10.81 4.87
CA GLN A 140 4.67 -9.72 5.79
C GLN A 140 6.10 -9.84 6.31
N GLY A 141 6.95 -8.90 5.91
CA GLY A 141 8.37 -8.87 6.29
C GLY A 141 9.22 -9.91 5.55
N GLY A 142 10.48 -10.02 5.97
CA GLY A 142 11.47 -10.90 5.34
C GLY A 142 12.09 -10.33 4.07
N SER A 143 11.78 -9.08 3.70
CA SER A 143 12.47 -8.30 2.67
C SER A 143 13.19 -7.12 3.31
N GLU A 144 14.33 -6.75 2.77
CA GLU A 144 14.93 -5.44 2.95
C GLU A 144 14.37 -4.48 1.91
N ALA A 145 14.31 -3.18 2.24
CA ALA A 145 13.91 -2.17 1.27
C ALA A 145 14.99 -2.04 0.18
N ASP A 146 14.61 -2.21 -1.08
CA ASP A 146 15.49 -1.89 -2.21
C ASP A 146 15.45 -0.39 -2.49
N LEU A 147 16.31 0.37 -1.78
CA LEU A 147 16.35 1.83 -1.89
C LEU A 147 16.77 2.34 -3.28
N SER A 148 17.28 1.48 -4.18
CA SER A 148 17.54 1.86 -5.57
C SER A 148 16.25 2.23 -6.32
N LEU A 149 15.11 1.69 -5.87
CA LEU A 149 13.78 1.98 -6.42
C LEU A 149 13.30 3.41 -6.12
N LEU A 150 13.94 4.15 -5.21
CA LEU A 150 13.64 5.57 -4.97
C LEU A 150 13.82 6.42 -6.23
N SER A 151 14.67 5.99 -7.16
CA SER A 151 14.77 6.63 -8.48
C SER A 151 13.45 6.67 -9.27
N LYS A 152 12.49 5.79 -8.95
CA LYS A 152 11.13 5.83 -9.54
C LYS A 152 10.32 7.04 -9.07
N VAL A 153 10.60 7.58 -7.88
CA VAL A 153 9.89 8.75 -7.34
C VAL A 153 10.00 9.94 -8.29
N ASP A 154 11.23 10.30 -8.69
CA ASP A 154 11.46 11.39 -9.63
C ASP A 154 10.81 11.15 -10.99
N GLN A 155 10.86 9.90 -11.48
CA GLN A 155 10.22 9.51 -12.74
C GLN A 155 8.70 9.66 -12.67
N ILE A 156 8.07 9.24 -11.57
CA ILE A 156 6.63 9.39 -11.35
C ILE A 156 6.25 10.86 -11.24
N ARG A 157 7.00 11.65 -10.46
CA ARG A 157 6.78 13.10 -10.31
C ARG A 157 6.91 13.86 -11.64
N ALA A 158 7.85 13.46 -12.49
CA ALA A 158 8.02 14.05 -13.82
C ALA A 158 6.81 13.79 -14.73
N LEU A 159 6.13 12.65 -14.57
CA LEU A 159 4.95 12.29 -15.35
C LEU A 159 3.65 12.90 -14.78
N LYS A 160 3.48 12.89 -13.47
CA LYS A 160 2.29 13.43 -12.76
C LYS A 160 2.72 14.04 -11.42
N PRO A 161 3.03 15.35 -11.35
CA PRO A 161 3.56 15.99 -10.14
C PRO A 161 2.67 15.88 -8.91
N THR A 162 1.35 15.74 -9.10
CA THR A 162 0.35 15.75 -8.01
C THR A 162 -0.12 14.36 -7.58
N VAL A 163 0.35 13.28 -8.20
CA VAL A 163 -0.06 11.92 -7.81
C VAL A 163 0.50 11.57 -6.43
N GLU A 164 -0.29 10.92 -5.58
CA GLU A 164 0.22 10.40 -4.31
C GLU A 164 1.18 9.23 -4.57
N ILE A 165 2.38 9.25 -4.00
CA ILE A 165 3.37 8.19 -4.16
C ILE A 165 3.47 7.39 -2.88
N GLY A 166 3.22 6.08 -2.97
CA GLY A 166 3.38 5.12 -1.88
C GLY A 166 4.67 4.31 -1.99
N TRP A 167 5.13 3.84 -0.85
CA TRP A 167 6.19 2.85 -0.73
C TRP A 167 5.71 1.68 0.11
N ASP A 168 5.96 0.46 -0.33
CA ASP A 168 5.64 -0.75 0.42
C ASP A 168 6.76 -1.78 0.31
N GLY A 169 7.23 -2.22 1.48
CA GLY A 169 8.24 -3.27 1.62
C GLY A 169 9.54 -2.82 2.30
N GLY A 170 9.94 -3.58 3.31
CA GLY A 170 11.22 -3.47 4.00
C GLY A 170 11.41 -2.23 4.89
N VAL A 171 10.34 -1.49 5.21
CA VAL A 171 10.38 -0.26 6.01
C VAL A 171 10.70 -0.54 7.48
N ASN A 172 11.62 0.27 8.04
CA ASN A 172 12.01 0.27 9.46
C ASN A 172 12.52 1.66 9.87
N ASP A 173 12.91 1.82 11.14
CA ASP A 173 13.40 3.08 11.70
C ASP A 173 14.72 3.58 11.11
N GLN A 174 15.50 2.71 10.45
CA GLN A 174 16.79 3.08 9.84
C GLN A 174 16.65 3.64 8.43
N ASN A 175 15.54 3.32 7.72
CA ASN A 175 15.40 3.68 6.31
C ASN A 175 14.21 4.60 6.01
N ILE A 176 13.24 4.71 6.94
CA ILE A 176 12.00 5.47 6.70
C ILE A 176 12.26 6.94 6.39
N ALA A 177 13.24 7.55 7.06
CA ALA A 177 13.60 8.94 6.83
C ALA A 177 14.14 9.17 5.41
N GLN A 178 15.00 8.28 4.91
CA GLN A 178 15.50 8.33 3.53
C GLN A 178 14.37 8.16 2.50
N ILE A 179 13.42 7.25 2.75
CA ILE A 179 12.25 7.02 1.89
C ILE A 179 11.37 8.28 1.85
N ALA A 180 11.11 8.89 3.00
CA ALA A 180 10.35 10.13 3.12
C ALA A 180 11.04 11.31 2.40
N HIS A 181 12.35 11.47 2.56
CA HIS A 181 13.16 12.52 1.92
C HIS A 181 13.18 12.42 0.40
N ALA A 182 13.09 11.22 -0.14
CA ALA A 182 13.00 11.00 -1.58
C ALA A 182 11.66 11.48 -2.19
N GLY A 183 10.70 11.95 -1.38
CA GLY A 183 9.43 12.49 -1.86
C GLY A 183 8.29 11.48 -1.93
N VAL A 184 8.38 10.39 -1.16
CA VAL A 184 7.28 9.45 -0.94
C VAL A 184 6.26 10.10 0.00
N ASP A 185 4.98 10.03 -0.34
CA ASP A 185 3.88 10.64 0.43
C ASP A 185 3.30 9.68 1.47
N VAL A 186 3.28 8.38 1.16
CA VAL A 186 2.68 7.33 1.99
C VAL A 186 3.66 6.17 2.16
N ILE A 187 3.98 5.83 3.40
CA ILE A 187 4.93 4.76 3.71
C ILE A 187 4.21 3.64 4.44
N ASN A 188 4.09 2.49 3.80
CA ASN A 188 3.46 1.30 4.37
C ASN A 188 4.48 0.52 5.21
N THR A 189 4.10 0.17 6.44
CA THR A 189 4.96 -0.53 7.38
C THR A 189 4.25 -1.74 7.99
N GLY A 190 4.70 -2.94 7.65
CA GLY A 190 4.14 -4.19 8.13
C GLY A 190 4.86 -4.72 9.36
N SER A 191 5.86 -5.57 9.13
CA SER A 191 6.50 -6.35 10.19
C SER A 191 7.14 -5.52 11.31
N PHE A 192 7.66 -4.34 11.02
CA PHE A 192 8.27 -3.48 12.03
C PHE A 192 7.27 -3.10 13.12
N VAL A 193 6.05 -2.75 12.75
CA VAL A 193 4.97 -2.41 13.69
C VAL A 193 4.28 -3.68 14.21
N GLN A 194 3.94 -4.62 13.33
CA GLN A 194 3.15 -5.79 13.70
C GLN A 194 3.89 -6.77 14.64
N ARG A 195 5.23 -6.87 14.56
CA ARG A 195 6.01 -7.77 15.42
C ARG A 195 6.57 -7.10 16.67
N ALA A 196 6.42 -5.78 16.80
CA ALA A 196 6.87 -5.06 17.99
C ALA A 196 6.09 -5.52 19.23
N GLU A 197 6.74 -5.59 20.37
CA GLU A 197 6.06 -5.84 21.65
C GLU A 197 4.99 -4.78 21.92
N HIS A 198 5.33 -3.51 21.64
CA HIS A 198 4.46 -2.35 21.74
C HIS A 198 4.28 -1.66 20.36
N PRO A 199 3.26 -2.05 19.55
CA PRO A 199 3.08 -1.52 18.19
C PRO A 199 2.92 0.00 18.12
N ARG A 200 2.27 0.61 19.11
CA ARG A 200 2.11 2.07 19.18
C ARG A 200 3.46 2.78 19.33
N ASP A 201 4.36 2.23 20.14
CA ASP A 201 5.70 2.84 20.38
C ASP A 201 6.58 2.69 19.14
N ALA A 202 6.52 1.52 18.47
CA ALA A 202 7.20 1.31 17.20
C ALA A 202 6.68 2.28 16.11
N TYR A 203 5.36 2.51 16.05
CA TYR A 203 4.77 3.47 15.14
C TYR A 203 5.18 4.91 15.46
N ALA A 204 5.22 5.29 16.75
CA ALA A 204 5.69 6.61 17.19
C ALA A 204 7.16 6.84 16.82
N ALA A 205 8.02 5.83 17.00
CA ALA A 205 9.43 5.92 16.61
C ALA A 205 9.61 6.19 15.10
N LEU A 206 8.77 5.58 14.23
CA LEU A 206 8.79 5.87 12.81
C LEU A 206 8.37 7.32 12.49
N LEU A 207 7.35 7.84 13.19
CA LEU A 207 6.95 9.25 13.05
C LEU A 207 8.05 10.21 13.47
N GLU A 208 8.73 9.94 14.58
CA GLU A 208 9.85 10.73 15.06
C GLU A 208 11.04 10.71 14.08
N ALA A 209 11.35 9.54 13.51
CA ALA A 209 12.43 9.39 12.53
C ALA A 209 12.19 10.24 11.26
N VAL A 210 10.94 10.35 10.81
CA VAL A 210 10.59 11.21 9.65
C VAL A 210 10.71 12.69 9.99
N VAL A 211 10.34 13.10 11.22
CA VAL A 211 10.34 14.53 11.62
C VAL A 211 11.72 15.04 11.97
N SER A 212 12.57 14.22 12.60
CA SER A 212 13.89 14.65 13.10
C SER A 212 14.87 15.02 12.00
N GLU A 213 14.78 14.45 10.80
CA GLU A 213 15.63 14.82 9.67
C GLU A 213 15.15 16.04 8.88
N VAL A 214 13.91 16.50 9.08
CA VAL A 214 13.40 17.72 8.42
C VAL A 214 14.03 18.99 9.04
N HIS A 215 14.63 18.89 10.23
CA HIS A 215 15.17 20.01 11.00
C HIS A 215 16.70 19.99 11.16
N GLY A 216 17.41 19.08 10.52
CA GLY A 216 18.88 19.00 10.46
C GLY A 216 19.39 19.40 9.09
#